data_b962c299eddd4fd25aefbcc99f2c88ec
#
_entry.id   b962c299eddd4fd25aefbcc99f2c88ec
#
_cell.length_a   1.000
_cell.length_b   1.000
_cell.length_c   1.000
_cell.angle_alpha   90.00
_cell.angle_beta   90.00
_cell.angle_gamma   90.00
#
_symmetry.space_group_name_H-M   'P 1'
#
loop_
_entity.id
_entity.type
_entity.pdbx_description
1 polymer ?
#
loop_
_entity_poly.entity_id
_entity_poly.type
_entity_poly.pdbx_seq_one_letter_code
_entity_poly.pdbx_strand_id
1 'polypeptide(L)'
;MRPRTRTTIAPCLCLVGLLALALGCHGREPGPPLQSVAPLESYAGRQSACVPDFPDQNGWYGGDAAYSIPLPQENGRVSLWLFGDSFVARPGSRAGRRYPFVHNTIGLSHCAEDGTWRLETFWQRDPNGSPHAFFSPSRESGWVRRARENSHAAYYWPFDGFIAHDTLFVGLLRVVASPPRGPFNLPFRLAGMDLARIENFREKPLEWKIQLSTLSTSTVAFPGSAFVETPSHLYAFAFFDRGDQKTPRMLSRLKTDALLAWQADLSREFETWTNDSRWVSGFEPESAMILMDDDSSEMSVHFDRESETWLAVYVDPIRGRANREPDFVRIRRAKELTGPWSESETLFAIPETTNRNDLSESDIVGEGLFCYAGKAHPQFSSPDKIVATYVCNLYSRSQNEDLRVLERLLENKEIYRPRAISVERLRERD
;
A
#
# COMPACT_ATOMS: atom_id res chain seq x y z
N MET A 1 -13.25 55.22 -61.70
CA MET A 1 -14.37 55.41 -62.67
C MET A 1 -15.39 54.33 -62.43
N ARG A 2 -16.64 54.78 -62.28
CA ARG A 2 -17.88 53.99 -62.08
C ARG A 2 -18.23 53.23 -63.38
N PRO A 3 -19.25 52.33 -63.43
CA PRO A 3 -20.45 52.37 -62.58
C PRO A 3 -21.01 51.01 -62.10
N ARG A 4 -21.98 51.17 -61.23
CA ARG A 4 -22.98 50.22 -60.69
C ARG A 4 -23.96 49.79 -61.83
N THR A 5 -24.48 48.55 -61.68
CA THR A 5 -25.89 48.26 -62.14
C THR A 5 -26.57 47.37 -61.10
N ARG A 6 -27.67 47.88 -60.61
CA ARG A 6 -28.71 47.16 -59.86
C ARG A 6 -29.59 46.40 -60.83
N THR A 7 -30.04 45.22 -60.45
CA THR A 7 -31.28 44.66 -60.98
C THR A 7 -32.05 43.96 -59.89
N THR A 8 -33.23 44.44 -59.68
CA THR A 8 -34.34 43.96 -58.84
C THR A 8 -35.12 42.87 -59.56
N ILE A 9 -35.90 42.09 -58.75
CA ILE A 9 -37.21 41.44 -59.06
C ILE A 9 -37.10 39.91 -58.83
N ALA A 10 -37.97 39.22 -58.15
CA ALA A 10 -39.28 39.24 -57.57
C ALA A 10 -39.51 37.85 -56.88
N PRO A 11 -40.49 37.64 -56.04
CA PRO A 11 -40.61 36.46 -55.23
C PRO A 11 -41.31 35.30 -55.95
N CYS A 12 -40.74 34.10 -55.78
CA CYS A 12 -41.44 32.88 -56.14
C CYS A 12 -41.75 32.10 -54.86
N LEU A 13 -43.05 32.08 -54.54
CA LEU A 13 -43.55 31.13 -53.49
C LEU A 13 -43.39 29.70 -54.01
N CYS A 14 -42.66 28.91 -53.31
CA CYS A 14 -42.78 27.47 -53.39
C CYS A 14 -42.97 26.90 -51.98
N LEU A 15 -44.16 26.39 -51.74
CA LEU A 15 -44.43 25.45 -50.63
C LEU A 15 -43.49 24.22 -50.74
N VAL A 16 -42.68 23.98 -49.73
CA VAL A 16 -42.03 22.68 -49.57
C VAL A 16 -42.17 22.26 -48.11
N GLY A 17 -42.73 21.09 -47.99
CA GLY A 17 -43.12 20.48 -46.72
C GLY A 17 -42.04 20.38 -45.70
N LEU A 18 -42.45 20.58 -44.47
CA LEU A 18 -41.67 20.25 -43.25
C LEU A 18 -41.50 18.71 -43.18
N LEU A 19 -40.35 18.20 -43.60
CA LEU A 19 -39.85 16.93 -43.11
C LEU A 19 -39.05 17.21 -41.82
N ALA A 20 -39.68 16.99 -40.67
CA ALA A 20 -39.03 16.96 -39.39
C ALA A 20 -38.12 15.73 -39.32
N LEU A 21 -36.81 15.90 -39.60
CA LEU A 21 -35.80 14.98 -39.24
C LEU A 21 -35.67 15.03 -37.70
N ALA A 22 -36.37 14.13 -37.02
CA ALA A 22 -36.10 13.81 -35.63
C ALA A 22 -34.68 13.17 -35.55
N LEU A 23 -33.65 14.00 -35.34
CA LEU A 23 -32.38 13.54 -34.83
C LEU A 23 -32.66 13.00 -33.43
N GLY A 24 -32.87 11.68 -33.33
CA GLY A 24 -32.93 10.97 -32.09
C GLY A 24 -31.62 11.18 -31.32
N CYS A 25 -31.66 12.05 -30.31
CA CYS A 25 -30.72 11.98 -29.22
C CYS A 25 -30.91 10.62 -28.58
N HIS A 26 -30.09 9.64 -28.98
CA HIS A 26 -29.93 8.42 -28.21
C HIS A 26 -29.29 8.87 -26.90
N GLY A 27 -30.12 9.23 -25.93
CA GLY A 27 -29.71 9.25 -24.54
C GLY A 27 -29.13 7.86 -24.23
N ARG A 28 -27.84 7.77 -23.99
CA ARG A 28 -27.25 6.57 -23.41
C ARG A 28 -28.04 6.28 -22.14
N GLU A 29 -28.70 5.15 -22.10
CA GLU A 29 -29.23 4.66 -20.85
C GLU A 29 -28.07 4.65 -19.83
N PRO A 30 -28.28 5.18 -18.62
CA PRO A 30 -27.30 5.03 -17.55
C PRO A 30 -27.05 3.55 -17.42
N GLY A 31 -25.78 3.14 -17.47
CA GLY A 31 -25.40 1.76 -17.21
C GLY A 31 -26.01 1.31 -15.89
N PRO A 32 -26.24 -0.02 -15.71
CA PRO A 32 -26.82 -0.52 -14.46
C PRO A 32 -26.05 0.09 -13.29
N PRO A 33 -26.77 0.53 -12.22
CA PRO A 33 -26.10 1.10 -11.06
C PRO A 33 -25.03 0.11 -10.61
N LEU A 34 -23.80 0.61 -10.42
CA LEU A 34 -22.70 -0.18 -9.89
C LEU A 34 -23.24 -0.85 -8.63
N GLN A 35 -23.37 -2.18 -8.66
CA GLN A 35 -23.83 -2.92 -7.49
C GLN A 35 -22.88 -2.55 -6.36
N SER A 36 -23.42 -2.05 -5.25
CA SER A 36 -22.63 -1.73 -4.08
C SER A 36 -21.83 -2.98 -3.72
N VAL A 37 -20.51 -2.85 -3.74
CA VAL A 37 -19.58 -3.93 -3.46
C VAL A 37 -19.73 -4.24 -1.97
N ALA A 38 -20.40 -5.34 -1.62
CA ALA A 38 -20.46 -5.78 -0.24
C ALA A 38 -19.11 -6.38 0.16
N PRO A 39 -18.46 -5.90 1.24
CA PRO A 39 -17.23 -6.52 1.74
C PRO A 39 -17.56 -7.93 2.24
N LEU A 40 -16.62 -8.85 2.06
CA LEU A 40 -16.66 -10.17 2.69
C LEU A 40 -16.73 -10.00 4.23
N GLU A 41 -17.20 -11.02 4.94
CA GLU A 41 -17.26 -11.00 6.41
C GLU A 41 -15.90 -10.59 6.96
N SER A 42 -15.81 -9.34 7.38
CA SER A 42 -14.56 -8.81 7.91
C SER A 42 -14.41 -9.25 9.36
N TYR A 43 -13.21 -9.59 9.75
CA TYR A 43 -12.84 -9.79 11.15
C TYR A 43 -12.74 -8.45 11.91
N ALA A 44 -13.38 -7.40 11.41
CA ALA A 44 -13.39 -6.08 12.02
C ALA A 44 -13.85 -6.16 13.48
N GLY A 45 -13.07 -5.54 14.37
CA GLY A 45 -13.32 -5.51 15.80
C GLY A 45 -13.03 -6.81 16.57
N ARG A 46 -12.70 -7.92 15.92
CA ARG A 46 -12.46 -9.21 16.62
C ARG A 46 -11.29 -9.17 17.60
N GLN A 47 -10.35 -8.27 17.42
CA GLN A 47 -9.17 -8.07 18.24
C GLN A 47 -9.16 -6.69 18.94
N SER A 48 -10.33 -6.05 19.08
CA SER A 48 -10.45 -4.69 19.63
C SER A 48 -10.08 -4.56 21.12
N ALA A 49 -9.94 -5.68 21.84
CA ALA A 49 -9.43 -5.71 23.20
C ALA A 49 -7.91 -5.37 23.26
N CYS A 50 -7.19 -5.54 22.17
CA CYS A 50 -5.75 -5.27 22.08
C CYS A 50 -5.44 -3.99 21.33
N VAL A 51 -4.34 -3.37 21.69
CA VAL A 51 -3.60 -2.42 20.86
C VAL A 51 -2.31 -3.13 20.44
N PRO A 52 -1.99 -3.20 19.13
CA PRO A 52 -0.76 -3.84 18.68
C PRO A 52 0.46 -3.23 19.34
N ASP A 53 1.42 -4.08 19.71
CA ASP A 53 2.71 -3.69 20.24
C ASP A 53 3.83 -4.51 19.57
N PHE A 54 4.94 -3.86 19.32
CA PHE A 54 6.05 -4.42 18.55
C PHE A 54 7.35 -4.36 19.36
N PRO A 55 7.45 -5.14 20.44
CA PRO A 55 8.60 -5.09 21.35
C PRO A 55 9.87 -5.66 20.70
N ASP A 56 11.02 -5.19 21.18
CA ASP A 56 12.33 -5.79 20.91
C ASP A 56 12.39 -7.15 21.62
N GLN A 57 12.07 -8.20 20.91
CA GLN A 57 12.03 -9.55 21.47
C GLN A 57 12.42 -10.64 20.48
N ASN A 58 12.86 -11.78 21.00
CA ASN A 58 13.15 -12.99 20.22
C ASN A 58 14.14 -12.78 19.05
N GLY A 59 14.93 -11.71 19.13
CA GLY A 59 15.92 -11.37 18.12
C GLY A 59 15.37 -10.59 16.91
N TRP A 60 14.14 -10.13 16.96
CA TRP A 60 13.61 -9.11 16.05
C TRP A 60 13.68 -7.75 16.77
N TYR A 61 14.28 -6.76 16.13
CA TYR A 61 14.55 -5.45 16.74
C TYR A 61 13.70 -4.32 16.17
N GLY A 62 13.11 -4.52 15.01
CA GLY A 62 12.27 -3.55 14.32
C GLY A 62 12.20 -3.85 12.83
N GLY A 63 11.20 -3.31 12.17
CA GLY A 63 10.98 -3.38 10.74
C GLY A 63 9.91 -2.39 10.35
N ASP A 64 9.88 -2.01 9.09
CA ASP A 64 8.87 -1.09 8.55
C ASP A 64 7.66 -1.79 7.95
N ALA A 65 6.86 -1.05 7.19
CA ALA A 65 5.60 -1.46 6.58
C ALA A 65 4.48 -1.77 7.59
N ALA A 66 4.49 -2.91 8.28
CA ALA A 66 3.47 -3.36 9.23
C ALA A 66 2.05 -3.49 8.63
N TYR A 67 1.91 -4.11 7.46
CA TYR A 67 0.61 -4.56 6.99
C TYR A 67 0.08 -5.67 7.89
N SER A 68 -1.23 -5.74 8.10
CA SER A 68 -1.83 -6.80 8.90
C SER A 68 -2.99 -7.46 8.20
N ILE A 69 -3.00 -8.78 8.23
CA ILE A 69 -4.05 -9.61 7.64
C ILE A 69 -4.69 -10.42 8.76
N PRO A 70 -5.98 -10.23 9.07
CA PRO A 70 -6.66 -11.08 10.03
C PRO A 70 -6.75 -12.50 9.47
N LEU A 71 -6.36 -13.47 10.29
CA LEU A 71 -6.40 -14.88 9.94
C LEU A 71 -7.63 -15.55 10.57
N PRO A 72 -8.21 -16.60 9.93
CA PRO A 72 -9.37 -17.29 10.46
C PRO A 72 -9.09 -18.12 11.72
N GLN A 73 -7.82 -18.37 12.04
CA GLN A 73 -7.43 -19.14 13.20
C GLN A 73 -7.94 -18.47 14.49
N GLU A 74 -8.30 -19.31 15.46
CA GLU A 74 -8.81 -18.89 16.75
C GLU A 74 -9.95 -17.86 16.66
N ASN A 75 -10.83 -18.09 15.71
CA ASN A 75 -12.01 -17.24 15.48
C ASN A 75 -11.65 -15.77 15.13
N GLY A 76 -10.54 -15.57 14.37
CA GLY A 76 -10.08 -14.26 13.92
C GLY A 76 -9.28 -13.48 14.98
N ARG A 77 -8.72 -14.16 15.98
CA ARG A 77 -7.86 -13.55 17.00
C ARG A 77 -6.37 -13.55 16.65
N VAL A 78 -6.03 -14.17 15.54
CA VAL A 78 -4.67 -14.20 15.00
C VAL A 78 -4.57 -13.22 13.86
N SER A 79 -3.49 -12.47 13.78
CA SER A 79 -3.16 -11.64 12.63
C SER A 79 -1.76 -11.94 12.13
N LEU A 80 -1.63 -12.05 10.82
CA LEU A 80 -0.33 -12.01 10.15
C LEU A 80 0.10 -10.56 10.00
N TRP A 81 1.35 -10.28 10.33
CA TRP A 81 2.01 -9.00 10.09
C TRP A 81 3.08 -9.17 9.02
N LEU A 82 3.15 -8.22 8.11
CA LEU A 82 4.13 -8.16 7.04
C LEU A 82 5.03 -6.95 7.29
N PHE A 83 6.31 -7.22 7.52
CA PHE A 83 7.31 -6.19 7.71
C PHE A 83 8.22 -6.15 6.48
N GLY A 84 8.59 -4.95 6.06
CA GLY A 84 9.62 -4.72 5.07
C GLY A 84 11.02 -4.90 5.65
N ASP A 85 11.91 -3.98 5.35
CA ASP A 85 13.29 -4.01 5.86
C ASP A 85 13.29 -4.16 7.39
N SER A 86 14.05 -5.12 7.89
CA SER A 86 14.00 -5.50 9.30
C SER A 86 15.37 -5.76 9.88
N PHE A 87 15.59 -5.32 11.12
CA PHE A 87 16.77 -5.64 11.91
C PHE A 87 16.52 -6.91 12.73
N VAL A 88 17.39 -7.91 12.60
CA VAL A 88 17.26 -9.21 13.27
C VAL A 88 18.57 -9.65 13.93
N ALA A 89 18.52 -10.56 14.89
CA ALA A 89 19.71 -11.09 15.54
C ALA A 89 20.40 -12.18 14.70
N ARG A 90 21.72 -12.24 14.81
CA ARG A 90 22.48 -13.47 14.49
C ARG A 90 22.51 -14.41 15.70
N PRO A 91 22.42 -15.73 15.50
CA PRO A 91 22.66 -16.69 16.55
C PRO A 91 24.04 -16.45 17.18
N GLY A 92 24.08 -16.37 18.52
CA GLY A 92 25.34 -16.21 19.25
C GLY A 92 25.96 -14.80 19.21
N SER A 93 25.33 -13.81 18.56
CA SER A 93 25.77 -12.43 18.67
C SER A 93 25.39 -11.87 20.03
N ARG A 94 26.39 -11.36 20.79
CA ARG A 94 26.09 -10.54 21.96
C ARG A 94 25.42 -9.24 21.50
N ALA A 95 24.38 -8.84 22.21
CA ALA A 95 23.73 -7.54 21.99
C ALA A 95 24.79 -6.43 21.90
N GLY A 96 24.84 -5.70 20.78
CA GLY A 96 25.70 -4.54 20.63
C GLY A 96 26.62 -4.48 19.42
N ARG A 97 26.71 -5.51 18.57
CA ARG A 97 27.57 -5.45 17.38
C ARG A 97 26.89 -6.00 16.14
N ARG A 98 26.55 -5.10 15.20
CA ARG A 98 26.04 -5.32 13.85
C ARG A 98 24.84 -6.28 13.78
N TYR A 99 23.64 -5.70 13.87
CA TYR A 99 22.42 -6.43 13.56
C TYR A 99 22.37 -6.68 12.06
N PRO A 100 22.22 -7.92 11.61
CA PRO A 100 21.97 -8.16 10.21
C PRO A 100 20.62 -7.57 9.84
N PHE A 101 20.61 -7.01 8.65
CA PHE A 101 19.46 -6.44 8.01
C PHE A 101 18.91 -7.45 7.00
N VAL A 102 17.61 -7.69 7.03
CA VAL A 102 16.90 -8.54 6.07
C VAL A 102 15.77 -7.74 5.43
N HIS A 103 15.49 -8.00 4.16
CA HIS A 103 14.56 -7.19 3.38
C HIS A 103 13.09 -7.42 3.71
N ASN A 104 12.77 -8.45 4.47
CA ASN A 104 11.44 -8.66 5.04
C ASN A 104 11.44 -9.72 6.14
N THR A 105 10.49 -9.56 7.05
CA THR A 105 10.12 -10.55 8.06
C THR A 105 8.60 -10.62 8.14
N ILE A 106 8.07 -11.64 8.80
CA ILE A 106 6.65 -11.69 9.15
C ILE A 106 6.47 -11.85 10.64
N GLY A 107 5.27 -11.51 11.14
CA GLY A 107 4.86 -11.75 12.51
C GLY A 107 3.52 -12.46 12.57
N LEU A 108 3.32 -13.31 13.55
CA LEU A 108 1.99 -13.78 13.95
C LEU A 108 1.68 -13.20 15.32
N SER A 109 0.58 -12.46 15.40
CA SER A 109 0.09 -11.95 16.67
C SER A 109 -1.16 -12.70 17.12
N HIS A 110 -1.34 -12.76 18.41
CA HIS A 110 -2.52 -13.29 19.05
C HIS A 110 -3.06 -12.26 20.04
N CYS A 111 -4.35 -11.96 19.95
CA CYS A 111 -5.07 -11.11 20.88
C CYS A 111 -6.07 -11.94 21.68
N ALA A 112 -5.80 -12.21 22.94
CA ALA A 112 -6.71 -12.92 23.82
C ALA A 112 -7.92 -12.05 24.22
N GLU A 113 -8.96 -12.67 24.75
CA GLU A 113 -10.19 -11.95 25.17
C GLU A 113 -9.95 -10.96 26.30
N ASP A 114 -8.97 -11.25 27.16
CA ASP A 114 -8.56 -10.39 28.27
C ASP A 114 -7.64 -9.23 27.84
N GLY A 115 -7.39 -9.08 26.56
CA GLY A 115 -6.49 -8.06 26.00
C GLY A 115 -5.01 -8.43 26.04
N THR A 116 -4.69 -9.66 26.43
CA THR A 116 -3.29 -10.13 26.39
C THR A 116 -2.80 -10.24 24.96
N TRP A 117 -1.75 -9.48 24.64
CA TRP A 117 -1.10 -9.42 23.33
C TRP A 117 0.16 -10.28 23.28
N ARG A 118 0.34 -11.01 22.20
CA ARG A 118 1.57 -11.75 21.90
C ARG A 118 1.92 -11.57 20.44
N LEU A 119 3.20 -11.46 20.14
CA LEU A 119 3.74 -11.38 18.78
C LEU A 119 4.92 -12.36 18.68
N GLU A 120 4.92 -13.20 17.67
CA GLU A 120 6.04 -14.05 17.29
C GLU A 120 6.48 -13.68 15.89
N THR A 121 7.79 -13.49 15.66
CA THR A 121 8.35 -13.03 14.40
C THR A 121 9.20 -14.10 13.73
N PHE A 122 9.17 -14.13 12.39
CA PHE A 122 9.80 -15.17 11.58
C PHE A 122 10.57 -14.58 10.42
N TRP A 123 11.73 -15.18 10.15
CA TRP A 123 12.57 -14.96 8.96
C TRP A 123 13.32 -16.24 8.64
N GLN A 124 13.79 -16.38 7.40
CA GLN A 124 14.54 -17.56 6.99
C GLN A 124 15.98 -17.52 7.51
N ARG A 125 16.61 -18.68 7.55
CA ARG A 125 18.02 -18.83 7.92
C ARG A 125 18.71 -19.78 6.94
N ASP A 126 19.95 -19.48 6.59
CA ASP A 126 20.78 -20.43 5.88
C ASP A 126 21.28 -21.56 6.79
N PRO A 127 21.93 -22.61 6.23
CA PRO A 127 22.50 -23.70 7.03
C PRO A 127 23.55 -23.24 8.07
N ASN A 128 24.18 -22.08 7.86
CA ASN A 128 25.14 -21.49 8.78
C ASN A 128 24.46 -20.60 9.84
N GLY A 129 23.12 -20.54 9.84
CA GLY A 129 22.32 -19.74 10.76
C GLY A 129 22.26 -18.26 10.42
N SER A 130 22.82 -17.81 9.29
CA SER A 130 22.69 -16.40 8.87
C SER A 130 21.25 -16.10 8.49
N PRO A 131 20.71 -14.95 8.93
CA PRO A 131 19.33 -14.59 8.62
C PRO A 131 19.17 -14.15 7.16
N HIS A 132 18.02 -14.53 6.60
CA HIS A 132 17.56 -14.13 5.28
C HIS A 132 16.11 -13.64 5.34
N ALA A 133 15.70 -12.89 4.33
CA ALA A 133 14.33 -12.46 4.16
C ALA A 133 13.37 -13.67 4.18
N PHE A 134 12.18 -13.48 4.75
CA PHE A 134 11.14 -14.51 4.77
C PHE A 134 10.65 -14.85 3.35
N PHE A 135 10.31 -13.82 2.57
CA PHE A 135 10.02 -13.94 1.15
C PHE A 135 11.27 -13.61 0.33
N SER A 136 11.71 -14.56 -0.47
CA SER A 136 12.87 -14.39 -1.35
C SER A 136 12.51 -14.72 -2.80
N PRO A 137 12.94 -13.92 -3.77
CA PRO A 137 12.65 -14.22 -5.17
C PRO A 137 13.48 -15.41 -5.65
N SER A 138 12.88 -16.21 -6.56
CA SER A 138 13.61 -17.30 -7.20
C SER A 138 14.78 -16.75 -8.03
N ARG A 139 15.93 -17.40 -7.90
CA ARG A 139 17.13 -17.09 -8.71
C ARG A 139 16.91 -17.30 -10.21
N GLU A 140 15.94 -18.15 -10.58
CA GLU A 140 15.56 -18.46 -11.94
C GLU A 140 14.61 -17.42 -12.57
N SER A 141 14.05 -16.54 -11.77
CA SER A 141 13.18 -15.47 -12.27
C SER A 141 13.95 -14.53 -13.22
N GLY A 142 13.33 -14.20 -14.35
CA GLY A 142 14.00 -13.39 -15.39
C GLY A 142 14.47 -12.01 -14.89
N TRP A 143 13.70 -11.36 -14.01
CA TRP A 143 14.07 -10.07 -13.44
C TRP A 143 15.25 -10.19 -12.45
N VAL A 144 15.34 -11.29 -11.70
CA VAL A 144 16.47 -11.58 -10.79
C VAL A 144 17.75 -11.86 -11.58
N ARG A 145 17.65 -12.65 -12.66
CA ARG A 145 18.80 -12.90 -13.55
C ARG A 145 19.35 -11.60 -14.14
N ARG A 146 18.46 -10.74 -14.69
CA ARG A 146 18.88 -9.42 -15.21
C ARG A 146 19.52 -8.53 -14.15
N ALA A 147 19.02 -8.56 -12.90
CA ALA A 147 19.65 -7.81 -11.80
C ALA A 147 21.08 -8.34 -11.54
N ARG A 148 21.24 -9.66 -11.45
CA ARG A 148 22.55 -10.31 -11.19
C ARG A 148 23.58 -10.09 -12.32
N GLU A 149 23.15 -10.11 -13.57
CA GLU A 149 24.01 -9.79 -14.73
C GLU A 149 24.62 -8.39 -14.61
N ASN A 150 23.94 -7.49 -13.93
CA ASN A 150 24.42 -6.13 -13.61
C ASN A 150 25.04 -6.01 -12.22
N SER A 151 25.34 -7.12 -11.55
CA SER A 151 25.89 -7.15 -10.18
C SER A 151 25.01 -6.47 -9.12
N HIS A 152 23.70 -6.47 -9.33
CA HIS A 152 22.72 -5.90 -8.39
C HIS A 152 22.02 -7.00 -7.59
N ALA A 153 21.75 -6.72 -6.32
CA ALA A 153 20.86 -7.54 -5.50
C ALA A 153 19.41 -7.36 -5.93
N ALA A 154 18.61 -8.44 -5.79
CA ALA A 154 17.18 -8.46 -6.06
C ALA A 154 16.47 -9.06 -4.84
N TYR A 155 15.40 -8.41 -4.37
CA TYR A 155 14.68 -8.78 -3.16
C TYR A 155 13.22 -8.32 -3.23
N TYR A 156 12.43 -8.73 -2.23
CA TYR A 156 11.04 -8.30 -2.09
C TYR A 156 10.83 -7.40 -0.89
N TRP A 157 9.94 -6.43 -1.04
CA TRP A 157 9.20 -5.83 0.07
C TRP A 157 7.76 -6.33 0.04
N PRO A 158 7.26 -6.95 1.10
CA PRO A 158 5.86 -7.32 1.18
C PRO A 158 5.00 -6.08 1.33
N PHE A 159 3.91 -6.10 0.61
CA PHE A 159 2.83 -5.13 0.68
C PHE A 159 1.60 -5.76 1.30
N ASP A 160 0.41 -5.26 1.00
CA ASP A 160 -0.83 -5.79 1.54
C ASP A 160 -1.07 -7.25 1.11
N GLY A 161 -1.99 -7.90 1.82
CA GLY A 161 -2.41 -9.25 1.54
C GLY A 161 -3.85 -9.50 1.98
N PHE A 162 -4.37 -10.66 1.60
CA PHE A 162 -5.75 -11.02 1.85
C PHE A 162 -5.91 -12.55 1.90
N ILE A 163 -7.07 -13.00 2.37
CA ILE A 163 -7.45 -14.41 2.33
C ILE A 163 -8.64 -14.56 1.39
N ALA A 164 -8.49 -15.37 0.37
CA ALA A 164 -9.55 -15.75 -0.54
C ALA A 164 -9.55 -17.27 -0.72
N HIS A 165 -10.75 -17.87 -0.77
CA HIS A 165 -10.91 -19.32 -1.00
C HIS A 165 -10.00 -20.18 -0.11
N ASP A 166 -9.94 -19.85 1.17
CA ASP A 166 -9.11 -20.56 2.17
C ASP A 166 -7.60 -20.57 1.86
N THR A 167 -7.13 -19.56 1.15
CA THR A 167 -5.74 -19.37 0.72
C THR A 167 -5.27 -17.97 1.08
N LEU A 168 -4.08 -17.86 1.65
CA LEU A 168 -3.43 -16.58 1.93
C LEU A 168 -2.70 -16.09 0.68
N PHE A 169 -2.91 -14.83 0.35
CA PHE A 169 -2.21 -14.11 -0.71
C PHE A 169 -1.47 -12.90 -0.15
N VAL A 170 -0.25 -12.66 -0.63
CA VAL A 170 0.60 -11.54 -0.22
C VAL A 170 1.21 -10.87 -1.45
N GLY A 171 1.01 -9.57 -1.58
CA GLY A 171 1.67 -8.74 -2.59
C GLY A 171 3.15 -8.56 -2.28
N LEU A 172 4.02 -8.78 -3.26
CA LEU A 172 5.46 -8.71 -3.13
C LEU A 172 6.05 -7.73 -4.15
N LEU A 173 6.44 -6.54 -3.71
CA LEU A 173 7.08 -5.54 -4.55
C LEU A 173 8.49 -6.00 -4.93
N ARG A 174 8.78 -6.05 -6.23
CA ARG A 174 10.10 -6.40 -6.77
C ARG A 174 11.05 -5.22 -6.65
N VAL A 175 12.11 -5.38 -5.89
CA VAL A 175 13.12 -4.34 -5.67
C VAL A 175 14.46 -4.81 -6.20
N VAL A 176 15.16 -3.92 -6.89
CA VAL A 176 16.52 -4.17 -7.39
C VAL A 176 17.42 -3.07 -6.87
N ALA A 177 18.48 -3.46 -6.13
CA ALA A 177 19.51 -2.51 -5.73
C ALA A 177 20.08 -1.79 -6.97
N SER A 178 20.33 -0.51 -6.83
CA SER A 178 20.88 0.31 -7.90
C SER A 178 21.75 1.42 -7.31
N PRO A 179 22.62 2.05 -8.10
CA PRO A 179 23.24 3.28 -7.65
C PRO A 179 22.19 4.30 -7.22
N PRO A 180 22.45 5.09 -6.19
CA PRO A 180 21.53 6.10 -5.69
C PRO A 180 20.99 7.00 -6.79
N ARG A 181 19.68 7.26 -6.78
CA ARG A 181 18.97 8.04 -7.81
C ARG A 181 17.90 8.93 -7.20
N GLY A 182 17.54 9.97 -7.96
CA GLY A 182 16.48 10.89 -7.59
C GLY A 182 16.86 11.83 -6.44
N PRO A 183 15.91 12.69 -6.03
CA PRO A 183 16.15 13.72 -5.02
C PRO A 183 16.38 13.15 -3.62
N PHE A 184 15.94 11.90 -3.36
CA PHE A 184 16.13 11.21 -2.08
C PHE A 184 17.31 10.26 -2.06
N ASN A 185 18.11 10.23 -3.14
CA ASN A 185 19.30 9.39 -3.23
C ASN A 185 19.01 7.89 -2.93
N LEU A 186 17.85 7.39 -3.35
CA LEU A 186 17.42 6.02 -3.06
C LEU A 186 18.28 4.99 -3.80
N PRO A 187 18.91 4.03 -3.08
CA PRO A 187 19.83 3.07 -3.67
C PRO A 187 19.11 1.85 -4.28
N PHE A 188 17.92 2.03 -4.82
CA PHE A 188 17.12 0.97 -5.43
C PHE A 188 16.23 1.48 -6.56
N ARG A 189 15.67 0.55 -7.31
CA ARG A 189 14.60 0.77 -8.27
C ARG A 189 13.55 -0.32 -8.14
N LEU A 190 12.32 0.01 -8.48
CA LEU A 190 11.21 -0.93 -8.50
C LEU A 190 11.14 -1.66 -9.86
N ALA A 191 10.74 -2.93 -9.86
CA ALA A 191 10.84 -3.80 -11.02
C ALA A 191 9.57 -4.64 -11.28
N GLY A 192 8.45 -4.23 -10.70
CA GLY A 192 7.17 -4.91 -10.83
C GLY A 192 6.64 -5.43 -9.50
N MET A 193 5.65 -6.30 -9.57
CA MET A 193 4.95 -6.87 -8.43
C MET A 193 4.68 -8.35 -8.67
N ASP A 194 4.92 -9.18 -7.66
CA ASP A 194 4.49 -10.56 -7.61
C ASP A 194 3.36 -10.73 -6.58
N LEU A 195 2.61 -11.81 -6.71
CA LEU A 195 1.64 -12.27 -5.73
C LEU A 195 2.12 -13.64 -5.20
N ALA A 196 2.28 -13.75 -3.90
CA ALA A 196 2.52 -15.03 -3.23
C ALA A 196 1.19 -15.68 -2.90
N ARG A 197 1.08 -17.00 -3.13
CA ARG A 197 -0.03 -17.86 -2.76
C ARG A 197 0.44 -18.90 -1.76
N ILE A 198 -0.26 -19.05 -0.64
CA ILE A 198 0.10 -19.90 0.48
C ILE A 198 -1.15 -20.64 0.95
N GLU A 199 -1.32 -21.88 0.53
CA GLU A 199 -2.48 -22.71 0.88
C GLU A 199 -2.37 -23.29 2.30
N ASN A 200 -1.14 -23.57 2.73
CA ASN A 200 -0.87 -24.16 4.04
C ASN A 200 -0.54 -23.10 5.12
N PHE A 201 -1.12 -21.90 5.03
CA PHE A 201 -0.82 -20.80 5.95
C PHE A 201 -1.23 -21.06 7.41
N ARG A 202 -1.98 -22.14 7.68
CA ARG A 202 -2.30 -22.57 9.05
C ARG A 202 -1.19 -23.38 9.71
N GLU A 203 -0.21 -23.83 8.94
CA GLU A 203 1.01 -24.48 9.44
C GLU A 203 1.97 -23.43 10.01
N LYS A 204 3.08 -23.90 10.61
CA LYS A 204 4.13 -23.00 11.09
C LYS A 204 4.70 -22.17 9.91
N PRO A 205 4.93 -20.88 10.07
CA PRO A 205 5.36 -20.02 8.96
C PRO A 205 6.60 -20.53 8.20
N LEU A 206 7.57 -21.13 8.89
CA LEU A 206 8.77 -21.66 8.24
C LEU A 206 8.51 -22.94 7.40
N GLU A 207 7.32 -23.51 7.50
CA GLU A 207 6.86 -24.68 6.73
C GLU A 207 5.95 -24.28 5.55
N TRP A 208 5.69 -23.00 5.37
CA TRP A 208 4.81 -22.52 4.29
C TRP A 208 5.37 -22.83 2.91
N LYS A 209 4.47 -23.29 2.04
CA LYS A 209 4.76 -23.55 0.64
C LYS A 209 4.31 -22.36 -0.19
N ILE A 210 5.27 -21.54 -0.58
CA ILE A 210 5.02 -20.27 -1.25
C ILE A 210 5.10 -20.48 -2.76
N GLN A 211 4.00 -20.24 -3.46
CA GLN A 211 3.93 -20.18 -4.91
C GLN A 211 3.89 -18.72 -5.35
N LEU A 212 4.55 -18.38 -6.45
CA LEU A 212 4.63 -17.00 -6.94
C LEU A 212 4.00 -16.87 -8.32
N SER A 213 3.24 -15.82 -8.53
CA SER A 213 2.73 -15.39 -9.82
C SER A 213 3.12 -13.93 -10.07
N THR A 214 3.40 -13.58 -11.31
CA THR A 214 3.60 -12.17 -11.69
C THR A 214 2.27 -11.45 -11.65
N LEU A 215 2.18 -10.41 -10.83
CA LEU A 215 1.00 -9.54 -10.74
C LEU A 215 1.14 -8.33 -11.69
N SER A 216 2.35 -7.79 -11.80
CA SER A 216 2.66 -6.70 -12.76
C SER A 216 4.15 -6.67 -13.08
N THR A 217 4.48 -6.35 -14.34
CA THR A 217 5.85 -6.03 -14.79
C THR A 217 6.05 -4.54 -15.00
N SER A 218 5.07 -3.72 -14.66
CA SER A 218 5.20 -2.26 -14.74
C SER A 218 6.36 -1.78 -13.87
N THR A 219 7.06 -0.77 -14.36
CA THR A 219 8.14 -0.08 -13.61
C THR A 219 7.74 1.34 -13.22
N VAL A 220 6.46 1.69 -13.41
CA VAL A 220 5.92 3.03 -13.11
C VAL A 220 4.68 3.00 -12.23
N ALA A 221 3.97 1.87 -12.17
CA ALA A 221 2.80 1.70 -11.30
C ALA A 221 2.79 0.28 -10.69
N PHE A 222 2.46 0.18 -9.41
CA PHE A 222 2.64 -1.04 -8.63
C PHE A 222 1.35 -1.36 -7.85
N PRO A 223 0.58 -2.39 -8.28
CA PRO A 223 -0.64 -2.81 -7.59
C PRO A 223 -0.29 -3.51 -6.26
N GLY A 224 -0.97 -3.14 -5.18
CA GLY A 224 -0.77 -3.77 -3.87
C GLY A 224 -0.61 -2.80 -2.70
N SER A 225 -0.72 -1.48 -2.92
CA SER A 225 -0.79 -0.52 -1.80
C SER A 225 -1.89 -0.89 -0.81
N ALA A 226 -3.01 -1.38 -1.32
CA ALA A 226 -4.07 -2.03 -0.57
C ALA A 226 -4.82 -2.99 -1.49
N PHE A 227 -5.24 -4.12 -0.93
CA PHE A 227 -6.15 -5.06 -1.57
C PHE A 227 -7.52 -5.03 -0.90
N VAL A 228 -8.58 -5.09 -1.70
CA VAL A 228 -9.94 -5.24 -1.22
C VAL A 228 -10.58 -6.43 -1.93
N GLU A 229 -10.81 -7.48 -1.18
CA GLU A 229 -11.45 -8.68 -1.70
C GLU A 229 -12.97 -8.55 -1.60
N THR A 230 -13.64 -9.04 -2.64
CA THR A 230 -15.09 -9.15 -2.74
C THR A 230 -15.43 -10.52 -3.31
N PRO A 231 -16.69 -10.96 -3.25
CA PRO A 231 -17.07 -12.27 -3.82
C PRO A 231 -16.72 -12.43 -5.30
N SER A 232 -16.65 -11.36 -6.07
CA SER A 232 -16.46 -11.40 -7.53
C SER A 232 -15.10 -10.89 -8.00
N HIS A 233 -14.48 -9.97 -7.27
CA HIS A 233 -13.24 -9.31 -7.69
C HIS A 233 -12.29 -9.06 -6.53
N LEU A 234 -11.02 -9.14 -6.82
CA LEU A 234 -9.97 -8.51 -6.03
C LEU A 234 -9.71 -7.12 -6.61
N TYR A 235 -9.93 -6.09 -5.83
CA TYR A 235 -9.54 -4.72 -6.15
C TYR A 235 -8.13 -4.46 -5.62
N ALA A 236 -7.29 -3.86 -6.45
CA ALA A 236 -5.90 -3.55 -6.13
C ALA A 236 -5.65 -2.06 -6.34
N PHE A 237 -5.43 -1.34 -5.26
CA PHE A 237 -4.92 0.02 -5.34
C PHE A 237 -3.44 -0.02 -5.72
N ALA A 238 -3.07 0.74 -6.72
CA ALA A 238 -1.69 0.84 -7.19
C ALA A 238 -1.17 2.26 -6.98
N PHE A 239 0.08 2.39 -6.56
CA PHE A 239 0.77 3.67 -6.54
C PHE A 239 1.65 3.82 -7.77
N PHE A 240 1.86 5.07 -8.18
CA PHE A 240 2.83 5.42 -9.20
C PHE A 240 4.18 5.79 -8.56
N ASP A 241 5.27 5.42 -9.22
CA ASP A 241 6.60 5.98 -8.97
C ASP A 241 7.04 6.73 -10.23
N ARG A 242 6.73 8.00 -10.29
CA ARG A 242 7.07 8.88 -11.43
C ARG A 242 8.41 9.58 -11.26
N GLY A 243 9.08 9.38 -10.12
CA GLY A 243 10.34 10.06 -9.79
C GLY A 243 10.17 11.56 -9.48
N ASP A 244 8.96 12.10 -9.47
CA ASP A 244 8.63 13.50 -9.16
C ASP A 244 8.20 13.74 -7.71
N GLN A 245 8.44 12.77 -6.84
CA GLN A 245 8.10 12.77 -5.41
C GLN A 245 6.60 12.58 -5.11
N LYS A 246 5.75 12.44 -6.12
CA LYS A 246 4.35 12.10 -5.94
C LYS A 246 4.12 10.62 -6.22
N THR A 247 3.27 10.03 -5.40
CA THR A 247 2.86 8.62 -5.54
C THR A 247 1.34 8.52 -5.65
N PRO A 248 0.73 9.15 -6.68
CA PRO A 248 -0.71 9.11 -6.85
C PRO A 248 -1.20 7.67 -7.01
N ARG A 249 -2.47 7.44 -6.70
CA ARG A 249 -3.06 6.10 -6.68
C ARG A 249 -4.15 5.94 -7.72
N MET A 250 -4.12 4.79 -8.36
CA MET A 250 -5.13 4.30 -9.28
C MET A 250 -5.77 3.02 -8.74
N LEU A 251 -6.86 2.58 -9.37
CA LEU A 251 -7.54 1.34 -9.04
C LEU A 251 -7.56 0.39 -10.23
N SER A 252 -7.18 -0.84 -9.95
CA SER A 252 -7.36 -1.97 -10.86
C SER A 252 -8.11 -3.08 -10.14
N ARG A 253 -8.64 -4.04 -10.87
CA ARG A 253 -9.27 -5.23 -10.31
C ARG A 253 -9.00 -6.44 -11.18
N LEU A 254 -9.11 -7.62 -10.62
CA LEU A 254 -9.17 -8.89 -11.33
C LEU A 254 -10.27 -9.77 -10.74
N LYS A 255 -10.80 -10.70 -11.52
CA LYS A 255 -11.81 -11.63 -11.03
C LYS A 255 -11.20 -12.57 -10.00
N THR A 256 -11.93 -12.86 -8.90
CA THR A 256 -11.48 -13.82 -7.88
C THR A 256 -11.25 -15.21 -8.43
N ASP A 257 -12.00 -15.62 -9.47
CA ASP A 257 -11.78 -16.89 -10.17
C ASP A 257 -10.39 -17.00 -10.82
N ALA A 258 -9.76 -15.89 -11.21
CA ALA A 258 -8.39 -15.90 -11.73
C ALA A 258 -7.37 -16.33 -10.67
N LEU A 259 -7.63 -16.04 -9.39
CA LEU A 259 -6.80 -16.50 -8.27
C LEU A 259 -6.91 -18.03 -8.09
N LEU A 260 -8.08 -18.61 -8.35
CA LEU A 260 -8.30 -20.07 -8.29
C LEU A 260 -7.61 -20.78 -9.46
N ALA A 261 -7.70 -20.19 -10.65
CA ALA A 261 -7.06 -20.75 -11.86
C ALA A 261 -5.53 -20.73 -11.78
N TRP A 262 -4.97 -19.96 -10.89
CA TRP A 262 -3.55 -19.75 -10.59
C TRP A 262 -2.59 -19.95 -11.76
N GLN A 263 -2.26 -18.86 -12.42
CA GLN A 263 -1.32 -18.84 -13.53
C GLN A 263 0.01 -18.23 -13.09
N ALA A 264 1.09 -18.53 -13.80
CA ALA A 264 2.39 -17.93 -13.55
C ALA A 264 2.43 -16.42 -13.80
N ASP A 265 1.44 -15.88 -14.52
CA ASP A 265 1.29 -14.47 -14.86
C ASP A 265 -0.20 -14.08 -14.80
N LEU A 266 -0.54 -13.29 -13.80
CA LEU A 266 -1.89 -12.73 -13.59
C LEU A 266 -2.03 -11.31 -14.14
N SER A 267 -0.96 -10.72 -14.69
CA SER A 267 -0.98 -9.31 -15.13
C SER A 267 -2.01 -9.02 -16.23
N ARG A 268 -2.37 -10.05 -16.99
CA ARG A 268 -3.35 -9.95 -18.08
C ARG A 268 -4.81 -10.05 -17.63
N GLU A 269 -5.03 -10.49 -16.40
CA GLU A 269 -6.37 -10.67 -15.82
C GLU A 269 -6.93 -9.35 -15.25
N PHE A 270 -6.11 -8.31 -15.20
CA PHE A 270 -6.53 -7.02 -14.68
C PHE A 270 -7.51 -6.30 -15.62
N GLU A 271 -8.36 -5.51 -14.98
CA GLU A 271 -9.09 -4.39 -15.56
C GLU A 271 -8.68 -3.13 -14.80
N THR A 272 -8.47 -2.02 -15.51
CA THR A 272 -8.11 -0.72 -14.94
C THR A 272 -9.29 0.22 -14.96
N TRP A 273 -9.54 0.95 -13.87
CA TRP A 273 -10.50 2.04 -13.80
C TRP A 273 -9.93 3.29 -14.45
N THR A 274 -10.59 3.78 -15.51
CA THR A 274 -10.05 4.83 -16.38
C THR A 274 -10.75 6.18 -16.19
N ASN A 275 -10.13 7.24 -16.71
CA ASN A 275 -10.67 8.60 -16.71
C ASN A 275 -12.07 8.71 -17.36
N ASP A 276 -12.44 7.78 -18.22
CA ASP A 276 -13.78 7.69 -18.81
C ASP A 276 -14.82 7.04 -17.88
N SER A 277 -14.48 6.79 -16.61
CA SER A 277 -15.32 6.11 -15.63
C SER A 277 -15.81 4.74 -16.10
N ARG A 278 -14.90 3.94 -16.63
CA ARG A 278 -15.15 2.57 -17.09
C ARG A 278 -13.97 1.64 -16.78
N TRP A 279 -14.27 0.36 -16.68
CA TRP A 279 -13.26 -0.68 -16.60
C TRP A 279 -12.75 -1.02 -17.99
N VAL A 280 -11.45 -1.05 -18.16
CA VAL A 280 -10.75 -1.42 -19.41
C VAL A 280 -9.84 -2.60 -19.11
N SER A 281 -9.87 -3.60 -19.99
CA SER A 281 -9.03 -4.80 -19.85
C SER A 281 -7.55 -4.44 -19.88
N GLY A 282 -6.79 -5.05 -18.99
CA GLY A 282 -5.35 -4.85 -18.82
C GLY A 282 -5.00 -3.97 -17.62
N PHE A 283 -3.73 -4.06 -17.22
CA PHE A 283 -3.14 -3.11 -16.26
C PHE A 283 -2.60 -1.92 -17.04
N GLU A 284 -3.41 -0.85 -17.14
CA GLU A 284 -3.20 0.29 -18.06
C GLU A 284 -2.99 1.62 -17.30
N PRO A 285 -1.80 1.84 -16.68
CA PRO A 285 -1.54 3.03 -15.88
C PRO A 285 -1.70 4.37 -16.64
N GLU A 286 -1.43 4.39 -17.94
CA GLU A 286 -1.50 5.59 -18.78
C GLU A 286 -2.92 6.16 -18.89
N SER A 287 -3.94 5.28 -18.89
CA SER A 287 -5.35 5.66 -19.01
C SER A 287 -6.07 5.72 -17.67
N ALA A 288 -5.39 5.33 -16.60
CA ALA A 288 -6.00 5.18 -15.28
C ALA A 288 -6.48 6.52 -14.69
N MET A 289 -7.64 6.47 -14.05
CA MET A 289 -8.11 7.57 -13.20
C MET A 289 -7.26 7.66 -11.94
N ILE A 290 -6.74 8.85 -11.65
CA ILE A 290 -6.09 9.14 -10.37
C ILE A 290 -7.18 9.36 -9.33
N LEU A 291 -7.23 8.47 -8.34
CA LEU A 291 -8.21 8.53 -7.26
C LEU A 291 -7.74 9.37 -6.08
N MET A 292 -6.43 9.37 -5.81
CA MET A 292 -5.79 10.11 -4.73
C MET A 292 -4.41 10.55 -5.23
N ASP A 293 -4.02 11.78 -4.91
CA ASP A 293 -2.79 12.41 -5.38
C ASP A 293 -1.76 12.68 -4.26
N ASP A 294 -1.99 12.09 -3.09
CA ASP A 294 -1.09 12.20 -1.92
C ASP A 294 0.25 11.50 -2.16
N ASP A 295 1.28 11.91 -1.42
CA ASP A 295 2.61 11.29 -1.47
C ASP A 295 2.73 10.13 -0.49
N SER A 296 2.12 8.98 -0.80
CA SER A 296 2.25 7.76 0.00
C SER A 296 2.18 6.52 -0.88
N SER A 297 3.19 5.67 -0.84
CA SER A 297 3.19 4.38 -1.55
C SER A 297 2.39 3.30 -0.83
N GLU A 298 2.21 3.45 0.47
CA GLU A 298 1.57 2.47 1.34
C GLU A 298 0.31 3.03 1.98
N MET A 299 -0.72 2.23 2.07
CA MET A 299 -1.97 2.57 2.74
C MET A 299 -2.76 1.31 3.12
N SER A 300 -3.82 1.48 3.87
CA SER A 300 -4.89 0.50 4.02
C SER A 300 -6.18 1.02 3.41
N VAL A 301 -7.00 0.13 2.87
CA VAL A 301 -8.38 0.43 2.46
C VAL A 301 -9.30 -0.62 3.04
N HIS A 302 -10.34 -0.20 3.72
CA HIS A 302 -11.34 -1.10 4.30
C HIS A 302 -12.73 -0.43 4.36
N PHE A 303 -13.76 -1.25 4.39
CA PHE A 303 -15.12 -0.75 4.58
C PHE A 303 -15.39 -0.53 6.07
N ASP A 304 -15.80 0.67 6.41
CA ASP A 304 -16.21 1.04 7.75
C ASP A 304 -17.72 0.94 7.87
N ARG A 305 -18.18 -0.01 8.68
CA ARG A 305 -19.61 -0.28 8.85
C ARG A 305 -20.34 0.83 9.60
N GLU A 306 -19.64 1.56 10.47
CA GLU A 306 -20.24 2.63 11.27
C GLU A 306 -20.61 3.84 10.40
N SER A 307 -19.72 4.24 9.49
CA SER A 307 -19.95 5.35 8.55
C SER A 307 -20.53 4.91 7.21
N GLU A 308 -20.65 3.59 6.98
CA GLU A 308 -21.03 2.99 5.70
C GLU A 308 -20.20 3.55 4.52
N THR A 309 -18.89 3.74 4.74
CA THR A 309 -17.95 4.25 3.75
C THR A 309 -16.70 3.40 3.69
N TRP A 310 -16.03 3.46 2.55
CA TRP A 310 -14.65 3.02 2.42
C TRP A 310 -13.72 4.05 3.07
N LEU A 311 -12.79 3.59 3.88
CA LEU A 311 -11.74 4.40 4.50
C LEU A 311 -10.41 4.03 3.87
N ALA A 312 -9.66 5.05 3.44
CA ALA A 312 -8.25 4.94 3.08
C ALA A 312 -7.41 5.64 4.16
N VAL A 313 -6.48 4.92 4.78
CA VAL A 313 -5.61 5.46 5.83
C VAL A 313 -4.16 5.29 5.41
N TYR A 314 -3.38 6.36 5.53
CA TYR A 314 -1.98 6.43 5.10
C TYR A 314 -1.24 7.53 5.88
N VAL A 315 0.09 7.56 5.77
CA VAL A 315 0.89 8.72 6.14
C VAL A 315 1.32 9.42 4.87
N ASP A 316 1.16 10.74 4.84
CA ASP A 316 1.69 11.60 3.81
C ASP A 316 3.01 12.22 4.33
N PRO A 317 4.16 11.59 4.05
CA PRO A 317 5.43 12.03 4.61
C PRO A 317 5.87 13.32 3.92
N ILE A 318 6.15 14.34 4.71
CA ILE A 318 6.67 15.62 4.21
C ILE A 318 8.17 15.48 3.91
N ARG A 319 8.49 14.76 2.84
CA ARG A 319 9.87 14.57 2.42
C ARG A 319 10.45 15.86 1.84
N GLY A 320 11.57 16.33 2.41
CA GLY A 320 12.35 17.43 1.84
C GLY A 320 11.71 18.81 1.89
N ARG A 321 10.60 19.01 2.58
CA ARG A 321 10.04 20.34 2.81
C ARG A 321 10.91 21.08 3.81
N ALA A 322 11.30 22.29 3.44
CA ALA A 322 11.94 23.25 4.35
C ALA A 322 11.00 23.67 5.49
N ASN A 323 9.73 23.34 5.38
CA ASN A 323 8.70 23.62 6.36
C ASN A 323 8.70 22.55 7.43
N ARG A 324 8.78 22.99 8.65
CA ARG A 324 8.86 22.19 9.88
C ARG A 324 7.49 21.66 10.33
N GLU A 325 6.61 21.34 9.39
CA GLU A 325 5.32 20.75 9.70
C GLU A 325 5.49 19.28 10.10
N PRO A 326 4.69 18.78 11.06
CA PRO A 326 4.71 17.36 11.43
C PRO A 326 4.22 16.47 10.30
N ASP A 327 4.62 15.22 10.31
CA ASP A 327 3.98 14.18 9.49
C ASP A 327 2.62 13.81 10.12
N PHE A 328 1.67 13.42 9.30
CA PHE A 328 0.31 13.11 9.74
C PHE A 328 -0.14 11.75 9.24
N VAL A 329 -0.80 11.00 10.11
CA VAL A 329 -1.69 9.93 9.65
C VAL A 329 -2.93 10.62 9.06
N ARG A 330 -3.23 10.30 7.81
CA ARG A 330 -4.32 10.86 7.02
C ARG A 330 -5.42 9.85 6.80
N ILE A 331 -6.61 10.36 6.54
CA ILE A 331 -7.78 9.56 6.20
C ILE A 331 -8.56 10.21 5.05
N ARG A 332 -9.04 9.39 4.12
CA ARG A 332 -10.01 9.75 3.08
C ARG A 332 -11.19 8.80 3.13
N ARG A 333 -12.35 9.25 2.66
CA ARG A 333 -13.60 8.49 2.64
C ARG A 333 -14.19 8.46 1.25
N ALA A 334 -14.85 7.34 0.91
CA ALA A 334 -15.65 7.24 -0.31
C ALA A 334 -16.85 6.31 -0.11
N LYS A 335 -17.91 6.52 -0.86
CA LYS A 335 -19.04 5.58 -0.90
C LYS A 335 -18.74 4.37 -1.76
N GLU A 336 -17.91 4.54 -2.79
CA GLU A 336 -17.50 3.50 -3.74
C GLU A 336 -15.98 3.43 -3.83
N LEU A 337 -15.41 2.25 -4.10
CA LEU A 337 -13.96 2.09 -4.29
C LEU A 337 -13.41 2.91 -5.45
N THR A 338 -14.23 3.13 -6.47
CA THR A 338 -13.93 3.96 -7.64
C THR A 338 -14.01 5.47 -7.34
N GLY A 339 -14.37 5.84 -6.12
CA GLY A 339 -14.55 7.24 -5.71
C GLY A 339 -15.90 7.84 -6.08
N PRO A 340 -16.06 9.17 -5.98
CA PRO A 340 -15.00 10.10 -5.59
C PRO A 340 -14.56 9.92 -4.13
N TRP A 341 -13.26 10.01 -3.89
CA TRP A 341 -12.69 10.04 -2.56
C TRP A 341 -12.71 11.47 -2.02
N SER A 342 -12.96 11.62 -0.73
CA SER A 342 -12.96 12.92 -0.07
C SER A 342 -11.57 13.57 -0.12
N GLU A 343 -11.50 14.86 0.22
CA GLU A 343 -10.25 15.50 0.57
C GLU A 343 -9.59 14.77 1.75
N SER A 344 -8.26 14.93 1.85
CA SER A 344 -7.44 14.34 2.91
C SER A 344 -7.70 15.05 4.25
N GLU A 345 -8.09 14.29 5.26
CA GLU A 345 -8.27 14.77 6.62
C GLU A 345 -7.16 14.26 7.53
N THR A 346 -6.80 15.03 8.56
CA THR A 346 -5.85 14.58 9.59
C THR A 346 -6.55 13.64 10.56
N LEU A 347 -6.09 12.40 10.64
CA LEU A 347 -6.51 11.46 11.66
C LEU A 347 -5.67 11.61 12.94
N PHE A 348 -4.35 11.82 12.79
CA PHE A 348 -3.43 11.91 13.92
C PHE A 348 -2.17 12.68 13.51
N ALA A 349 -1.72 13.62 14.38
CA ALA A 349 -0.44 14.30 14.23
C ALA A 349 0.67 13.46 14.88
N ILE A 350 1.71 13.12 14.14
CA ILE A 350 2.78 12.23 14.60
C ILE A 350 3.71 13.01 15.55
N PRO A 351 3.76 12.63 16.85
CA PRO A 351 4.47 13.42 17.86
C PRO A 351 5.98 13.46 17.63
N GLU A 352 6.58 12.41 17.09
CA GLU A 352 8.01 12.31 16.80
C GLU A 352 8.48 13.39 15.82
N THR A 353 7.59 13.89 14.99
CA THR A 353 7.89 14.91 13.99
C THR A 353 7.33 16.30 14.35
N THR A 354 6.54 16.41 15.40
CA THR A 354 5.87 17.66 15.80
C THR A 354 6.87 18.67 16.37
N ASN A 355 7.89 18.23 17.12
CA ASN A 355 8.84 19.08 17.83
C ASN A 355 10.19 19.22 17.12
N ARG A 356 10.22 19.17 15.80
CA ARG A 356 11.47 19.30 15.02
C ARG A 356 12.22 20.61 15.28
N ASN A 357 11.54 21.61 15.88
CA ASN A 357 12.12 22.90 16.20
C ASN A 357 12.94 22.94 17.50
N ASP A 358 12.67 21.99 18.42
CA ASP A 358 13.29 21.98 19.75
C ASP A 358 14.57 21.15 19.80
N LEU A 359 14.91 20.51 18.67
CA LEU A 359 16.08 19.65 18.59
C LEU A 359 17.32 20.50 18.28
N SER A 360 18.33 20.41 19.14
CA SER A 360 19.60 21.11 18.96
C SER A 360 20.29 20.61 17.67
N GLU A 361 21.16 21.43 17.05
CA GLU A 361 21.93 21.04 15.86
C GLU A 361 22.77 19.75 16.07
N SER A 362 23.01 19.37 17.33
CA SER A 362 23.67 18.12 17.71
C SER A 362 22.74 16.90 17.64
N ASP A 363 21.41 17.11 17.68
CA ASP A 363 20.43 16.03 17.59
C ASP A 363 20.01 15.83 16.13
N ILE A 364 20.85 15.11 15.39
CA ILE A 364 20.63 14.75 13.97
C ILE A 364 19.29 13.99 13.76
N VAL A 365 18.68 13.49 14.82
CA VAL A 365 17.31 12.96 14.81
C VAL A 365 16.33 14.01 14.27
N GLY A 366 16.53 15.31 14.52
CA GLY A 366 15.59 16.37 14.12
C GLY A 366 15.50 16.62 12.62
N GLU A 367 16.60 16.60 11.88
CA GLU A 367 16.59 17.01 10.47
C GLU A 367 16.31 15.90 9.47
N GLY A 368 16.61 14.65 9.82
CA GLY A 368 16.45 13.46 8.96
C GLY A 368 15.27 12.58 9.34
N LEU A 369 14.56 12.85 10.44
CA LEU A 369 13.44 12.03 10.87
C LEU A 369 12.22 12.27 9.99
N PHE A 370 11.63 11.20 9.50
CA PHE A 370 10.35 11.19 8.79
C PHE A 370 9.57 9.94 9.16
N CYS A 371 8.24 10.01 9.07
CA CYS A 371 7.38 8.87 9.34
C CYS A 371 6.55 8.54 8.10
N TYR A 372 6.22 7.27 7.93
CA TYR A 372 5.56 6.73 6.74
C TYR A 372 4.82 5.43 7.08
N ALA A 373 4.36 4.72 6.06
CA ALA A 373 3.74 3.40 6.17
C ALA A 373 2.49 3.38 7.07
N GLY A 374 1.73 4.50 7.08
CA GLY A 374 0.49 4.59 7.85
C GLY A 374 -0.58 3.62 7.34
N LYS A 375 -1.22 2.88 8.26
CA LYS A 375 -2.28 1.92 7.95
C LYS A 375 -3.25 1.78 9.10
N ALA A 376 -4.54 1.68 8.81
CA ALA A 376 -5.52 1.25 9.79
C ALA A 376 -5.63 -0.28 9.82
N HIS A 377 -6.01 -0.78 10.97
CA HIS A 377 -6.15 -2.21 11.25
C HIS A 377 -7.58 -2.50 11.75
N PRO A 378 -8.52 -2.79 10.84
CA PRO A 378 -9.94 -2.94 11.19
C PRO A 378 -10.20 -3.98 12.26
N GLN A 379 -9.41 -5.07 12.32
CA GLN A 379 -9.58 -6.13 13.32
C GLN A 379 -9.33 -5.65 14.75
N PHE A 380 -8.52 -4.61 14.95
CA PHE A 380 -8.23 -4.00 16.27
C PHE A 380 -9.08 -2.76 16.54
N SER A 381 -9.76 -2.23 15.52
CA SER A 381 -10.63 -1.09 15.63
C SER A 381 -11.98 -1.46 16.26
N SER A 382 -12.75 -0.46 16.69
CA SER A 382 -14.11 -0.64 17.22
C SER A 382 -15.01 0.50 16.73
N PRO A 383 -16.33 0.46 16.98
CA PRO A 383 -17.20 1.57 16.67
C PRO A 383 -16.75 2.92 17.21
N ASP A 384 -16.05 2.94 18.34
CA ASP A 384 -15.62 4.17 19.01
C ASP A 384 -14.18 4.58 18.66
N LYS A 385 -13.38 3.69 18.07
CA LYS A 385 -11.94 3.97 17.82
C LYS A 385 -11.43 3.37 16.53
N ILE A 386 -10.49 4.06 15.90
CA ILE A 386 -9.66 3.54 14.80
C ILE A 386 -8.29 3.22 15.37
N VAL A 387 -7.82 1.98 15.16
CA VAL A 387 -6.44 1.59 15.46
C VAL A 387 -5.64 1.65 14.16
N ALA A 388 -4.54 2.37 14.18
CA ALA A 388 -3.64 2.49 13.06
C ALA A 388 -2.17 2.34 13.52
N THR A 389 -1.29 2.06 12.56
CA THR A 389 0.15 2.05 12.79
C THR A 389 0.84 3.03 11.84
N TYR A 390 2.04 3.45 12.22
CA TYR A 390 3.02 4.13 11.38
C TYR A 390 4.42 3.72 11.83
N VAL A 391 5.42 4.01 11.02
CA VAL A 391 6.82 3.81 11.35
C VAL A 391 7.61 5.07 11.02
N CYS A 392 8.67 5.32 11.78
CA CYS A 392 9.59 6.41 11.48
C CYS A 392 10.94 5.88 11.05
N ASN A 393 11.68 6.68 10.31
CA ASN A 393 13.03 6.37 9.84
C ASN A 393 13.87 7.63 9.77
N LEU A 394 15.15 7.47 9.60
CA LEU A 394 16.09 8.55 9.35
C LEU A 394 16.56 8.46 7.89
N TYR A 395 16.52 9.55 7.16
CA TYR A 395 17.14 9.58 5.84
C TYR A 395 18.50 10.29 5.87
N SER A 396 19.37 9.84 4.98
CA SER A 396 20.68 10.41 4.79
C SER A 396 20.68 11.34 3.58
N ARG A 397 21.39 12.45 3.69
CA ARG A 397 21.59 13.39 2.57
C ARG A 397 22.80 13.05 1.70
N SER A 398 23.66 12.16 2.17
CA SER A 398 24.88 11.75 1.48
C SER A 398 25.35 10.37 1.90
N GLN A 399 26.11 9.69 1.05
CA GLN A 399 26.70 8.38 1.35
C GLN A 399 27.57 8.37 2.63
N ASN A 400 28.17 9.51 2.99
CA ASN A 400 28.95 9.62 4.22
C ASN A 400 28.08 9.64 5.48
N GLU A 401 26.80 9.98 5.34
CA GLU A 401 25.81 9.98 6.43
C GLU A 401 25.14 8.63 6.59
N ASP A 402 25.10 7.79 5.56
CA ASP A 402 24.41 6.48 5.58
C ASP A 402 24.87 5.61 6.76
N LEU A 403 26.15 5.55 7.03
CA LEU A 403 26.67 4.79 8.15
C LEU A 403 26.28 5.39 9.49
N ARG A 404 26.26 6.71 9.62
CA ARG A 404 25.84 7.41 10.84
C ARG A 404 24.34 7.24 11.09
N VAL A 405 23.53 7.32 10.05
CA VAL A 405 22.09 7.06 10.12
C VAL A 405 21.85 5.64 10.60
N LEU A 406 22.53 4.66 10.01
CA LEU A 406 22.42 3.27 10.43
C LEU A 406 22.88 3.07 11.89
N GLU A 407 24.00 3.64 12.29
CA GLU A 407 24.50 3.58 13.67
C GLU A 407 23.46 4.14 14.66
N ARG A 408 22.83 5.25 14.34
CA ARG A 408 21.79 5.88 15.18
C ARG A 408 20.50 5.08 15.26
N LEU A 409 20.04 4.50 14.13
CA LEU A 409 18.91 3.58 14.17
C LEU A 409 19.22 2.35 15.05
N LEU A 410 20.47 1.90 15.05
CA LEU A 410 20.91 0.79 15.89
C LEU A 410 21.05 1.18 17.37
N GLU A 411 21.42 2.42 17.66
CA GLU A 411 21.48 2.97 19.02
C GLU A 411 20.09 3.25 19.58
N ASN A 412 19.18 3.72 18.72
CA ASN A 412 17.80 4.05 19.07
C ASN A 412 16.79 3.25 18.24
N LYS A 413 16.75 1.96 18.49
CA LYS A 413 15.92 0.98 17.73
C LYS A 413 14.43 1.28 17.76
N GLU A 414 13.98 2.04 18.75
CA GLU A 414 12.58 2.45 18.86
C GLU A 414 12.13 3.32 17.69
N ILE A 415 13.05 4.00 17.02
CA ILE A 415 12.71 4.80 15.83
C ILE A 415 12.13 3.89 14.74
N TYR A 416 12.80 2.77 14.46
CA TYR A 416 12.48 1.88 13.35
C TYR A 416 11.58 0.70 13.78
N ARG A 417 10.63 0.95 14.66
CA ARG A 417 9.59 0.01 15.04
C ARG A 417 8.22 0.61 14.74
N PRO A 418 7.27 -0.18 14.24
CA PRO A 418 5.91 0.30 14.07
C PRO A 418 5.35 0.77 15.41
N ARG A 419 4.63 1.88 15.37
CA ARG A 419 3.90 2.43 16.52
C ARG A 419 2.42 2.32 16.26
N ALA A 420 1.71 1.72 17.18
CA ALA A 420 0.26 1.67 17.13
C ALA A 420 -0.34 2.87 17.87
N ILE A 421 -1.35 3.44 17.26
CA ILE A 421 -2.18 4.50 17.83
C ILE A 421 -3.63 4.06 17.86
N SER A 422 -4.35 4.56 18.84
CA SER A 422 -5.79 4.42 18.94
C SER A 422 -6.40 5.81 18.95
N VAL A 423 -7.17 6.12 17.91
CA VAL A 423 -7.79 7.43 17.72
C VAL A 423 -9.28 7.28 17.93
N GLU A 424 -9.84 8.07 18.85
CA GLU A 424 -11.29 8.09 19.08
C GLU A 424 -12.00 8.65 17.85
N ARG A 425 -13.10 8.03 17.47
CA ARG A 425 -13.97 8.54 16.42
C ARG A 425 -14.76 9.72 16.97
N LEU A 426 -14.64 10.86 16.32
CA LEU A 426 -15.53 11.97 16.60
C LEU A 426 -16.94 11.54 16.20
N ARG A 427 -17.82 11.33 17.17
CA ARG A 427 -19.24 11.20 16.89
C ARG A 427 -19.71 12.59 16.46
N GLU A 428 -20.29 12.67 15.26
CA GLU A 428 -21.07 13.85 14.92
C GLU A 428 -22.10 14.01 16.04
N ARG A 429 -22.03 15.12 16.76
CA ARG A 429 -23.08 15.45 17.74
C ARG A 429 -24.30 15.81 16.92
N ASP A 430 -25.32 14.97 17.06
CA ASP A 430 -26.68 15.24 16.53
C ASP A 430 -27.17 16.64 16.86
#